data_25f5bdc069639fac62858f481bc27e66
#
_entry.id   25f5bdc069639fac62858f481bc27e66
#
_cell.length_a   1.000
_cell.length_b   1.000
_cell.length_c   1.000
_cell.angle_alpha   90.00
_cell.angle_beta   90.00
_cell.angle_gamma   90.00
#
_symmetry.space_group_name_H-M   'P 1'
#
loop_
_entity.id
_entity.type
_entity.pdbx_description
1 polymer ?
#
loop_
_entity_poly.entity_id
_entity_poly.type
_entity_poly.pdbx_seq_one_letter_code
_entity_poly.pdbx_strand_id
1 'polypeptide(L)'
;QETLNLSNFVLSLKDNDKIVDGVHAIQVSIDVLDYQYTYYCTSHHQNYHQLPIIDIHTENEAFPENKEDYVNGTISVINYENEEYSIDILNAEMGIRLRGNSTMAALKKPFRIKFEEKQSLFGLPKAKSWVLLANYYDKSNIRNYLAYTFANQLDNLDFQPSSIFVEVRFNDDFLGLYLLSEHMQSGEGRVDIEDDVDSQGYPSYFFELNERADDAE
;
A
#
# COMPACT_ATOMS: atom_id res chain seq x y z
N GLN A 1 -10.13 -16.83 26.22
CA GLN A 1 -9.10 -16.06 26.94
C GLN A 1 -7.75 -16.42 26.34
N GLU A 2 -7.11 -15.45 25.73
CA GLU A 2 -5.72 -15.60 25.23
C GLU A 2 -4.77 -14.97 26.25
N THR A 3 -3.70 -15.64 26.57
CA THR A 3 -2.67 -15.19 27.50
C THR A 3 -1.30 -15.28 26.84
N LEU A 4 -0.60 -14.17 26.76
CA LEU A 4 0.74 -14.07 26.21
C LEU A 4 1.72 -13.80 27.36
N ASN A 5 2.69 -14.70 27.56
CA ASN A 5 3.67 -14.59 28.62
C ASN A 5 5.02 -14.17 28.05
N LEU A 6 5.49 -12.99 28.42
CA LEU A 6 6.79 -12.44 28.04
C LEU A 6 7.60 -12.15 29.29
N SER A 7 8.55 -12.98 29.59
CA SER A 7 9.49 -12.99 30.75
C SER A 7 9.10 -12.26 32.05
N ASN A 8 8.60 -11.07 32.11
CA ASN A 8 8.21 -10.36 33.34
C ASN A 8 6.87 -9.62 33.20
N PHE A 9 6.06 -10.04 32.26
CA PHE A 9 4.80 -9.38 31.98
C PHE A 9 3.80 -10.35 31.36
N VAL A 10 2.57 -10.28 31.84
CA VAL A 10 1.45 -11.12 31.38
C VAL A 10 0.41 -10.22 30.77
N LEU A 11 0.05 -10.49 29.53
CA LEU A 11 -1.06 -9.84 28.83
C LEU A 11 -2.25 -10.80 28.81
N SER A 12 -3.39 -10.37 29.33
CA SER A 12 -4.63 -11.13 29.28
C SER A 12 -5.71 -10.35 28.54
N LEU A 13 -6.35 -11.02 27.59
CA LEU A 13 -7.48 -10.48 26.84
C LEU A 13 -8.76 -11.21 27.27
N LYS A 14 -9.80 -10.49 27.52
CA LYS A 14 -11.10 -11.06 27.92
C LYS A 14 -12.23 -10.25 27.30
N ASP A 15 -13.18 -10.95 26.71
CA ASP A 15 -14.45 -10.34 26.33
C ASP A 15 -15.12 -9.76 27.59
N ASN A 16 -15.67 -8.59 27.45
CA ASN A 16 -16.26 -7.87 28.56
C ASN A 16 -17.64 -7.32 28.16
N ASP A 17 -18.57 -7.38 29.10
CA ASP A 17 -19.93 -6.82 28.92
C ASP A 17 -19.96 -5.29 29.03
N LYS A 18 -18.81 -4.66 29.26
CA LYS A 18 -18.72 -3.20 29.33
C LYS A 18 -18.90 -2.61 27.93
N ILE A 19 -19.78 -1.64 27.86
CA ILE A 19 -20.03 -0.86 26.65
C ILE A 19 -19.31 0.48 26.78
N VAL A 20 -18.46 0.81 25.82
CA VAL A 20 -17.80 2.10 25.67
C VAL A 20 -18.21 2.65 24.31
N ASP A 21 -18.77 3.86 24.29
CA ASP A 21 -19.28 4.52 23.07
C ASP A 21 -20.26 3.66 22.24
N GLY A 22 -21.08 2.84 22.93
CA GLY A 22 -22.06 1.96 22.28
C GLY A 22 -21.51 0.65 21.72
N VAL A 23 -20.24 0.34 21.97
CA VAL A 23 -19.56 -0.87 21.48
C VAL A 23 -19.09 -1.73 22.65
N HIS A 24 -19.21 -3.06 22.52
CA HIS A 24 -18.65 -3.99 23.50
C HIS A 24 -17.14 -3.86 23.55
N ALA A 25 -16.60 -3.69 24.75
CA ALA A 25 -15.19 -3.51 24.98
C ALA A 25 -14.47 -4.84 25.27
N ILE A 26 -13.26 -4.98 24.77
CA ILE A 26 -12.33 -6.05 25.17
C ILE A 26 -11.55 -5.53 26.38
N GLN A 27 -11.54 -6.29 27.44
CA GLN A 27 -10.70 -6.01 28.60
C GLN A 27 -9.28 -6.50 28.33
N VAL A 28 -8.32 -5.59 28.42
CA VAL A 28 -6.88 -5.87 28.34
C VAL A 28 -6.31 -5.69 29.74
N SER A 29 -5.82 -6.76 30.34
CA SER A 29 -5.13 -6.70 31.63
C SER A 29 -3.65 -6.98 31.43
N ILE A 30 -2.81 -6.12 31.97
CA ILE A 30 -1.35 -6.20 31.90
C ILE A 30 -0.84 -6.32 33.33
N ASP A 31 -0.24 -7.45 33.65
CA ASP A 31 0.41 -7.69 34.93
C ASP A 31 1.92 -7.50 34.77
N VAL A 32 2.45 -6.51 35.47
CA VAL A 32 3.87 -6.19 35.46
C VAL A 32 4.37 -6.16 36.91
N LEU A 33 5.19 -7.13 37.28
CA LEU A 33 5.64 -7.29 38.66
C LEU A 33 4.45 -7.41 39.63
N ASP A 34 4.34 -6.52 40.59
CA ASP A 34 3.27 -6.47 41.60
C ASP A 34 2.11 -5.53 41.21
N TYR A 35 2.11 -5.02 39.98
CA TYR A 35 1.11 -4.06 39.51
C TYR A 35 0.28 -4.66 38.37
N GLN A 36 -1.05 -4.49 38.50
CA GLN A 36 -2.01 -4.84 37.47
C GLN A 36 -2.58 -3.57 36.84
N TYR A 37 -2.53 -3.48 35.53
CA TYR A 37 -3.16 -2.44 34.74
C TYR A 37 -4.29 -3.04 33.91
N THR A 38 -5.47 -2.44 33.99
CA THR A 38 -6.62 -2.87 33.20
C THR A 38 -7.08 -1.76 32.28
N TYR A 39 -7.15 -2.06 30.99
CA TYR A 39 -7.65 -1.17 29.96
C TYR A 39 -8.90 -1.77 29.32
N TYR A 40 -9.78 -0.92 28.84
CA TYR A 40 -10.90 -1.34 28.03
C TYR A 40 -10.70 -0.79 26.63
N CYS A 41 -10.57 -1.70 25.69
CA CYS A 41 -10.38 -1.35 24.27
C CYS A 41 -11.63 -1.70 23.49
N THR A 42 -12.08 -0.80 22.65
CA THR A 42 -13.14 -1.08 21.68
C THR A 42 -12.52 -1.27 20.31
N SER A 43 -12.93 -2.30 19.59
CA SER A 43 -12.60 -2.43 18.19
C SER A 43 -13.77 -1.88 17.37
N HIS A 44 -13.60 -0.68 16.86
CA HIS A 44 -14.53 -0.12 15.88
C HIS A 44 -14.08 -0.56 14.49
N HIS A 45 -14.52 -1.70 14.03
CA HIS A 45 -14.15 -2.19 12.70
C HIS A 45 -14.77 -1.41 11.53
N GLN A 46 -15.71 -0.50 11.79
CA GLN A 46 -16.45 0.14 10.71
C GLN A 46 -16.33 1.67 10.62
N ASN A 47 -15.88 2.40 11.64
CA ASN A 47 -16.03 3.86 11.65
C ASN A 47 -14.73 4.67 11.78
N TYR A 48 -13.54 4.04 11.81
CA TYR A 48 -12.27 4.76 11.92
C TYR A 48 -11.40 4.71 10.66
N HIS A 49 -11.76 3.89 9.68
CA HIS A 49 -11.09 3.86 8.40
C HIS A 49 -11.64 5.01 7.55
N GLN A 50 -10.93 6.10 7.50
CA GLN A 50 -11.26 7.24 6.63
C GLN A 50 -10.36 7.25 5.39
N LEU A 51 -9.70 6.14 5.12
CA LEU A 51 -8.85 5.96 3.96
C LEU A 51 -9.50 5.01 2.96
N PRO A 52 -9.24 5.20 1.68
CA PRO A 52 -9.58 4.22 0.67
C PRO A 52 -8.95 2.87 0.96
N ILE A 53 -9.62 1.79 0.54
CA ILE A 53 -9.17 0.42 0.79
C ILE A 53 -8.83 -0.25 -0.54
N ILE A 54 -7.70 -0.92 -0.55
CA ILE A 54 -7.29 -1.87 -1.60
C ILE A 54 -7.41 -3.27 -1.01
N ASP A 55 -8.33 -4.06 -1.56
CA ASP A 55 -8.59 -5.43 -1.14
C ASP A 55 -8.12 -6.41 -2.22
N ILE A 56 -7.17 -7.27 -1.88
CA ILE A 56 -6.44 -8.14 -2.81
C ILE A 56 -6.65 -9.58 -2.41
N HIS A 57 -7.09 -10.40 -3.36
CA HIS A 57 -7.18 -11.85 -3.22
C HIS A 57 -6.38 -12.53 -4.32
N THR A 58 -5.42 -13.36 -3.94
CA THR A 58 -4.57 -14.08 -4.87
C THR A 58 -5.01 -15.53 -5.04
N GLU A 59 -4.67 -16.12 -6.17
CA GLU A 59 -4.92 -17.54 -6.43
C GLU A 59 -4.23 -18.40 -5.37
N ASN A 60 -4.97 -19.34 -4.78
CA ASN A 60 -4.52 -20.25 -3.71
C ASN A 60 -3.93 -19.52 -2.48
N GLU A 61 -4.35 -18.28 -2.22
CA GLU A 61 -3.83 -17.45 -1.12
C GLU A 61 -2.30 -17.25 -1.19
N ALA A 62 -1.72 -17.37 -2.39
CA ALA A 62 -0.28 -17.28 -2.58
C ALA A 62 0.24 -15.87 -2.31
N PHE A 63 1.30 -15.75 -1.52
CA PHE A 63 1.99 -14.48 -1.28
C PHE A 63 3.14 -14.31 -2.27
N PRO A 64 3.34 -13.11 -2.88
CA PRO A 64 4.46 -12.86 -3.77
C PRO A 64 5.81 -13.06 -3.07
N GLU A 65 6.73 -13.81 -3.68
CA GLU A 65 8.02 -14.15 -3.09
C GLU A 65 9.18 -13.32 -3.65
N ASN A 66 9.06 -12.85 -4.89
CA ASN A 66 10.13 -12.15 -5.60
C ASN A 66 9.59 -10.96 -6.42
N LYS A 67 10.49 -10.26 -7.12
CA LYS A 67 10.16 -9.10 -7.97
C LYS A 67 10.09 -9.42 -9.47
N GLU A 68 10.29 -10.66 -9.87
CA GLU A 68 10.26 -11.14 -11.24
C GLU A 68 8.88 -11.69 -11.59
N ASP A 69 8.38 -12.62 -10.78
CA ASP A 69 7.15 -13.37 -11.05
C ASP A 69 5.92 -12.69 -10.45
N TYR A 70 4.86 -12.64 -11.26
CA TYR A 70 3.55 -12.18 -10.80
C TYR A 70 2.72 -13.35 -10.28
N VAL A 71 2.11 -13.15 -9.13
CA VAL A 71 1.01 -13.98 -8.63
C VAL A 71 -0.28 -13.38 -9.16
N ASN A 72 -1.11 -14.19 -9.78
CA ASN A 72 -2.42 -13.76 -10.27
C ASN A 72 -3.42 -13.66 -9.13
N GLY A 73 -4.40 -12.80 -9.34
CA GLY A 73 -5.47 -12.59 -8.37
C GLY A 73 -6.45 -11.53 -8.81
N THR A 74 -7.26 -11.11 -7.87
CA THR A 74 -8.23 -10.04 -8.06
C THR A 74 -8.00 -8.91 -7.07
N ILE A 75 -8.42 -7.72 -7.45
CA ILE A 75 -8.36 -6.52 -6.63
C ILE A 75 -9.72 -5.82 -6.62
N SER A 76 -10.15 -5.40 -5.44
CA SER A 76 -11.23 -4.45 -5.28
C SER A 76 -10.69 -3.13 -4.75
N VAL A 77 -11.20 -2.04 -5.29
CA VAL A 77 -10.84 -0.68 -4.90
C VAL A 77 -12.07 -0.01 -4.31
N ILE A 78 -11.98 0.35 -3.06
CA ILE A 78 -13.07 0.90 -2.28
C ILE A 78 -12.64 2.32 -1.88
N ASN A 79 -13.33 3.31 -2.44
CA ASN A 79 -13.07 4.70 -2.15
C ASN A 79 -13.81 5.16 -0.90
N TYR A 80 -13.27 6.16 -0.20
CA TYR A 80 -13.91 6.81 0.94
C TYR A 80 -14.03 8.30 0.65
N GLU A 81 -15.26 8.73 0.39
CA GLU A 81 -15.58 10.13 0.13
C GLU A 81 -16.89 10.53 0.83
N ASN A 82 -16.98 11.77 1.30
CA ASN A 82 -18.17 12.32 1.94
C ASN A 82 -18.70 11.44 3.10
N GLU A 83 -17.78 10.88 3.89
CA GLU A 83 -18.09 10.00 5.03
C GLU A 83 -18.72 8.63 4.64
N GLU A 84 -18.66 8.26 3.37
CA GLU A 84 -19.19 7.01 2.85
C GLU A 84 -18.14 6.23 2.05
N TYR A 85 -18.29 4.91 2.01
CA TYR A 85 -17.51 4.03 1.13
C TYR A 85 -18.28 3.74 -0.15
N SER A 86 -17.59 3.81 -1.28
CA SER A 86 -18.08 3.38 -2.58
C SER A 86 -17.11 2.38 -3.22
N ILE A 87 -17.63 1.43 -3.98
CA ILE A 87 -16.79 0.46 -4.70
C ILE A 87 -16.52 1.04 -6.08
N ASP A 88 -15.26 1.42 -6.33
CA ASP A 88 -14.83 1.94 -7.64
C ASP A 88 -14.48 0.80 -8.61
N ILE A 89 -13.83 -0.25 -8.08
CA ILE A 89 -13.46 -1.46 -8.83
C ILE A 89 -13.81 -2.68 -7.97
N LEU A 90 -14.47 -3.66 -8.59
CA LEU A 90 -14.83 -4.90 -7.91
C LEU A 90 -14.21 -6.10 -8.64
N ASN A 91 -13.36 -6.84 -7.92
CA ASN A 91 -12.77 -8.11 -8.37
C ASN A 91 -12.12 -8.05 -9.76
N ALA A 92 -11.42 -6.94 -10.08
CA ALA A 92 -10.69 -6.84 -11.33
C ALA A 92 -9.46 -7.78 -11.32
N GLU A 93 -9.25 -8.48 -12.42
CA GLU A 93 -8.08 -9.36 -12.57
C GLU A 93 -6.79 -8.55 -12.61
N MET A 94 -5.79 -9.01 -11.88
CA MET A 94 -4.47 -8.39 -11.83
C MET A 94 -3.38 -9.41 -11.47
N GLY A 95 -2.14 -9.04 -11.77
CA GLY A 95 -0.96 -9.69 -11.20
C GLY A 95 -0.34 -8.83 -10.12
N ILE A 96 0.16 -9.44 -9.06
CA ILE A 96 0.90 -8.77 -7.98
C ILE A 96 2.25 -9.43 -7.75
N ARG A 97 3.28 -8.62 -7.48
CA ARG A 97 4.61 -9.10 -7.13
C ARG A 97 5.29 -8.17 -6.14
N LEU A 98 6.37 -8.63 -5.54
CA LEU A 98 7.22 -7.75 -4.73
C LEU A 98 7.89 -6.68 -5.62
N ARG A 99 8.32 -5.59 -5.00
CA ARG A 99 9.10 -4.54 -5.67
C ARG A 99 10.19 -3.99 -4.74
N GLY A 100 11.12 -3.26 -5.39
CA GLY A 100 12.24 -2.62 -4.71
C GLY A 100 13.46 -3.54 -4.60
N ASN A 101 14.51 -3.03 -4.02
CA ASN A 101 15.75 -3.76 -3.74
C ASN A 101 15.87 -4.01 -2.23
N SER A 102 16.48 -3.10 -1.47
CA SER A 102 16.61 -3.21 -0.01
C SER A 102 15.26 -3.28 0.73
N THR A 103 14.23 -2.62 0.20
CA THR A 103 12.88 -2.61 0.80
C THR A 103 12.16 -3.96 0.74
N MET A 104 12.56 -4.87 -0.17
CA MET A 104 12.03 -6.24 -0.18
C MET A 104 12.45 -7.06 1.04
N ALA A 105 13.58 -6.74 1.66
CA ALA A 105 14.04 -7.41 2.89
C ALA A 105 13.25 -6.97 4.13
N ALA A 106 12.50 -5.87 4.05
CA ALA A 106 11.71 -5.37 5.17
C ALA A 106 10.58 -6.34 5.55
N LEU A 107 10.14 -6.29 6.80
CA LEU A 107 9.00 -7.12 7.27
C LEU A 107 7.71 -6.77 6.51
N LYS A 108 7.42 -5.47 6.35
CA LYS A 108 6.30 -5.00 5.56
C LYS A 108 6.74 -4.82 4.10
N LYS A 109 6.14 -5.62 3.22
CA LYS A 109 6.56 -5.74 1.82
C LYS A 109 5.93 -4.67 0.93
N PRO A 110 6.68 -4.03 0.03
CA PRO A 110 6.13 -3.21 -1.02
C PRO A 110 5.75 -4.07 -2.24
N PHE A 111 4.69 -3.66 -2.96
CA PHE A 111 4.16 -4.42 -4.08
C PHE A 111 4.12 -3.61 -5.37
N ARG A 112 4.14 -4.31 -6.50
CA ARG A 112 3.75 -3.82 -7.81
C ARG A 112 2.51 -4.58 -8.27
N ILE A 113 1.48 -3.84 -8.66
CA ILE A 113 0.24 -4.35 -9.25
C ILE A 113 0.30 -4.11 -10.75
N LYS A 114 -0.16 -5.07 -11.55
CA LYS A 114 -0.26 -4.96 -12.98
C LYS A 114 -1.61 -5.50 -13.45
N PHE A 115 -2.40 -4.64 -14.07
CA PHE A 115 -3.65 -5.00 -14.74
C PHE A 115 -3.41 -5.43 -16.18
N GLU A 116 -4.29 -6.23 -16.74
CA GLU A 116 -4.29 -6.54 -18.17
C GLU A 116 -4.70 -5.31 -19.01
N GLU A 117 -5.74 -4.59 -18.57
CA GLU A 117 -6.22 -3.35 -19.17
C GLU A 117 -5.88 -2.15 -18.29
N LYS A 118 -5.70 -0.96 -18.92
CA LYS A 118 -5.43 0.27 -18.17
C LYS A 118 -6.60 0.60 -17.24
N GLN A 119 -6.33 0.71 -15.93
CA GLN A 119 -7.29 1.12 -14.91
C GLN A 119 -6.94 2.50 -14.34
N SER A 120 -7.97 3.28 -14.03
CA SER A 120 -7.85 4.49 -13.24
C SER A 120 -8.13 4.15 -11.78
N LEU A 121 -7.21 4.46 -10.88
CA LEU A 121 -7.40 4.31 -9.45
C LEU A 121 -7.57 5.70 -8.83
N PHE A 122 -8.66 5.92 -8.11
CA PHE A 122 -8.94 7.17 -7.40
C PHE A 122 -8.84 8.43 -8.31
N GLY A 123 -9.34 8.32 -9.54
CA GLY A 123 -9.32 9.44 -10.51
C GLY A 123 -7.96 9.75 -11.12
N LEU A 124 -6.90 9.03 -10.78
CA LEU A 124 -5.59 9.18 -11.41
C LEU A 124 -5.58 8.67 -12.86
N PRO A 125 -4.67 9.16 -13.71
CA PRO A 125 -4.59 8.75 -15.11
C PRO A 125 -4.48 7.23 -15.27
N LYS A 126 -5.23 6.68 -16.23
CA LYS A 126 -5.28 5.25 -16.48
C LYS A 126 -3.91 4.65 -16.76
N ALA A 127 -3.58 3.57 -16.07
CA ALA A 127 -2.34 2.81 -16.30
C ALA A 127 -2.54 1.32 -16.04
N LYS A 128 -1.64 0.51 -16.61
CA LYS A 128 -1.58 -0.93 -16.31
C LYS A 128 -0.84 -1.21 -15.00
N SER A 129 0.12 -0.35 -14.61
CA SER A 129 1.00 -0.62 -13.46
C SER A 129 0.88 0.43 -12.38
N TRP A 130 0.76 -0.06 -11.15
CA TRP A 130 0.66 0.72 -9.92
C TRP A 130 1.59 0.15 -8.86
N VAL A 131 1.97 0.96 -7.87
CA VAL A 131 2.84 0.51 -6.78
C VAL A 131 2.23 0.80 -5.42
N LEU A 132 2.38 -0.14 -4.50
CA LEU A 132 2.05 0.01 -3.09
C LEU A 132 3.36 0.12 -2.31
N LEU A 133 3.65 1.34 -1.86
CA LEU A 133 4.85 1.63 -1.06
C LEU A 133 4.56 1.36 0.40
N ALA A 134 5.30 0.44 0.99
CA ALA A 134 5.14 0.06 2.40
C ALA A 134 5.68 1.10 3.39
N ASN A 135 6.58 1.99 2.93
CA ASN A 135 7.27 3.02 3.72
C ASN A 135 7.91 2.49 5.03
N TYR A 136 8.28 1.22 5.08
CA TYR A 136 8.70 0.52 6.31
C TYR A 136 9.84 1.21 7.05
N TYR A 137 10.81 1.78 6.32
CA TYR A 137 11.95 2.48 6.92
C TYR A 137 11.68 3.95 7.26
N ASP A 138 10.54 4.48 6.84
CA ASP A 138 10.08 5.81 7.21
C ASP A 138 9.02 5.72 8.31
N LYS A 139 9.43 5.93 9.55
CA LYS A 139 8.52 5.86 10.71
C LYS A 139 7.39 6.88 10.68
N SER A 140 7.56 7.97 9.93
CA SER A 140 6.53 8.98 9.73
C SER A 140 5.52 8.61 8.64
N ASN A 141 5.87 7.68 7.74
CA ASN A 141 5.14 7.27 6.53
C ASN A 141 4.87 8.39 5.51
N ILE A 142 5.31 9.61 5.72
CA ILE A 142 4.93 10.77 4.90
C ILE A 142 6.02 11.29 3.94
N ARG A 143 7.27 10.81 4.04
CA ARG A 143 8.39 11.38 3.26
C ARG A 143 8.16 11.25 1.75
N ASN A 144 7.78 10.07 1.27
CA ASN A 144 7.48 9.86 -0.15
C ASN A 144 6.28 10.71 -0.59
N TYR A 145 5.22 10.76 0.22
CA TYR A 145 4.05 11.57 -0.05
C TYR A 145 4.41 13.05 -0.19
N LEU A 146 5.18 13.59 0.75
CA LEU A 146 5.62 14.98 0.71
C LEU A 146 6.51 15.26 -0.51
N ALA A 147 7.44 14.35 -0.83
CA ALA A 147 8.30 14.49 -2.00
C ALA A 147 7.48 14.54 -3.31
N TYR A 148 6.54 13.62 -3.49
CA TYR A 148 5.67 13.59 -4.67
C TYR A 148 4.76 14.81 -4.73
N THR A 149 4.12 15.17 -3.61
CA THR A 149 3.24 16.36 -3.54
C THR A 149 4.00 17.63 -3.87
N PHE A 150 5.22 17.79 -3.34
CA PHE A 150 6.06 18.94 -3.65
C PHE A 150 6.49 18.95 -5.12
N ALA A 151 6.96 17.81 -5.64
CA ALA A 151 7.41 17.70 -7.01
C ALA A 151 6.28 17.99 -8.02
N ASN A 152 5.04 17.58 -7.72
CA ASN A 152 3.86 17.87 -8.54
C ASN A 152 3.47 19.39 -8.57
N GLN A 153 4.11 20.22 -7.73
CA GLN A 153 3.93 21.68 -7.75
C GLN A 153 5.00 22.42 -8.60
N LEU A 154 5.96 21.67 -9.13
CA LEU A 154 7.05 22.23 -9.91
C LEU A 154 6.69 22.21 -11.40
N ASP A 155 6.51 23.37 -12.02
CA ASP A 155 6.07 23.52 -13.42
C ASP A 155 7.11 23.02 -14.45
N ASN A 156 8.34 22.74 -14.04
CA ASN A 156 9.44 22.33 -14.93
C ASN A 156 9.74 20.83 -14.90
N LEU A 157 8.84 20.04 -14.33
CA LEU A 157 8.94 18.58 -14.31
C LEU A 157 7.80 17.99 -15.15
N ASP A 158 8.14 17.27 -16.21
CA ASP A 158 7.17 16.74 -17.16
C ASP A 158 6.24 15.70 -16.54
N PHE A 159 6.75 14.88 -15.63
CA PHE A 159 5.97 13.89 -14.89
C PHE A 159 6.52 13.66 -13.48
N GLN A 160 5.62 13.67 -12.52
CA GLN A 160 5.88 13.22 -11.16
C GLN A 160 4.75 12.28 -10.70
N PRO A 161 5.05 11.17 -10.03
CA PRO A 161 4.01 10.27 -9.56
C PRO A 161 3.06 10.94 -8.58
N SER A 162 1.78 10.85 -8.84
CA SER A 162 0.75 11.12 -7.83
C SER A 162 0.63 9.96 -6.88
N SER A 163 0.18 10.24 -5.66
CA SER A 163 0.05 9.21 -4.65
C SER A 163 -1.09 9.49 -3.67
N ILE A 164 -1.63 8.43 -3.10
CA ILE A 164 -2.71 8.48 -2.11
C ILE A 164 -2.46 7.44 -1.02
N PHE A 165 -2.75 7.78 0.23
CA PHE A 165 -2.73 6.82 1.32
C PHE A 165 -3.93 5.88 1.21
N VAL A 166 -3.68 4.59 1.36
CA VAL A 166 -4.69 3.53 1.31
C VAL A 166 -4.45 2.52 2.43
N GLU A 167 -5.49 1.86 2.85
CA GLU A 167 -5.39 0.65 3.63
C GLU A 167 -5.37 -0.56 2.70
N VAL A 168 -4.54 -1.55 3.02
CA VAL A 168 -4.41 -2.76 2.22
C VAL A 168 -4.85 -3.97 3.02
N ARG A 169 -5.77 -4.74 2.43
CA ARG A 169 -6.10 -6.11 2.82
C ARG A 169 -5.53 -7.06 1.78
N PHE A 170 -5.07 -8.20 2.23
CA PHE A 170 -4.45 -9.20 1.36
C PHE A 170 -4.84 -10.60 1.85
N ASN A 171 -5.63 -11.34 1.08
CA ASN A 171 -6.20 -12.62 1.47
C ASN A 171 -6.82 -12.57 2.87
N ASP A 172 -7.71 -11.59 3.09
CA ASP A 172 -8.39 -11.28 4.35
C ASP A 172 -7.50 -10.72 5.49
N ASP A 173 -6.18 -10.77 5.36
CA ASP A 173 -5.25 -10.19 6.33
C ASP A 173 -5.12 -8.68 6.15
N PHE A 174 -5.18 -7.92 7.24
CA PHE A 174 -4.96 -6.48 7.24
C PHE A 174 -3.46 -6.15 7.26
N LEU A 175 -2.93 -5.68 6.14
CA LEU A 175 -1.52 -5.29 6.01
C LEU A 175 -1.24 -3.85 6.47
N GLY A 176 -2.28 -3.06 6.73
CA GLY A 176 -2.19 -1.69 7.24
C GLY A 176 -2.02 -0.63 6.16
N LEU A 177 -1.47 0.51 6.56
CA LEU A 177 -1.32 1.72 5.74
C LEU A 177 -0.24 1.56 4.67
N TYR A 178 -0.60 1.83 3.41
CA TYR A 178 0.32 1.93 2.27
C TYR A 178 0.18 3.28 1.58
N LEU A 179 1.19 3.66 0.81
CA LEU A 179 1.08 4.74 -0.14
C LEU A 179 0.94 4.13 -1.54
N LEU A 180 -0.28 4.17 -2.10
CA LEU A 180 -0.50 3.85 -3.51
C LEU A 180 0.11 4.96 -4.35
N SER A 181 0.86 4.61 -5.36
CA SER A 181 1.48 5.57 -6.26
C SER A 181 1.46 5.07 -7.70
N GLU A 182 1.51 6.00 -8.61
CA GLU A 182 1.77 5.74 -10.00
C GLU A 182 3.16 5.12 -10.18
N HIS A 183 3.25 4.17 -11.10
CA HIS A 183 4.55 3.57 -11.44
C HIS A 183 5.27 4.43 -12.48
N MET A 184 6.52 4.81 -12.19
CA MET A 184 7.39 5.51 -13.14
C MET A 184 7.66 4.59 -14.34
N GLN A 185 7.18 4.99 -15.50
CA GLN A 185 7.36 4.28 -16.77
C GLN A 185 7.16 5.25 -17.94
N SER A 186 7.62 4.89 -19.13
CA SER A 186 7.26 5.63 -20.35
C SER A 186 5.82 5.36 -20.78
N GLY A 187 5.21 6.33 -21.42
CA GLY A 187 3.90 6.25 -22.05
C GLY A 187 2.95 7.37 -21.66
N GLU A 188 1.84 7.43 -22.36
CA GLU A 188 0.77 8.40 -22.16
C GLU A 188 0.31 8.46 -20.69
N GLY A 189 0.23 9.66 -20.12
CA GLY A 189 -0.12 9.88 -18.72
C GLY A 189 0.96 9.46 -17.71
N ARG A 190 2.17 9.23 -18.18
CA ARG A 190 3.39 8.96 -17.41
C ARG A 190 4.52 9.81 -17.99
N VAL A 191 5.74 9.30 -18.04
CA VAL A 191 6.81 9.96 -18.78
C VAL A 191 6.48 9.83 -20.27
N ASP A 192 5.88 10.89 -20.82
CA ASP A 192 5.44 10.90 -22.22
C ASP A 192 6.65 11.27 -23.09
N ILE A 193 7.28 10.26 -23.65
CA ILE A 193 8.35 10.41 -24.62
C ILE A 193 7.82 10.05 -25.99
N GLU A 194 8.13 10.88 -26.98
CA GLU A 194 7.77 10.62 -28.36
C GLU A 194 8.53 9.39 -28.86
N ASP A 195 7.81 8.47 -29.49
CA ASP A 195 8.42 7.28 -30.14
C ASP A 195 9.14 7.66 -31.45
N ASP A 196 8.86 8.87 -31.96
CA ASP A 196 9.46 9.40 -33.17
C ASP A 196 10.81 10.08 -32.91
N VAL A 197 11.60 10.19 -33.97
CA VAL A 197 12.83 10.97 -33.96
C VAL A 197 12.51 12.46 -34.13
N ASP A 198 13.29 13.33 -33.51
CA ASP A 198 13.19 14.76 -33.69
C ASP A 198 13.53 15.18 -35.14
N SER A 199 13.44 16.47 -35.45
CA SER A 199 13.75 17.02 -36.79
C SER A 199 15.19 16.83 -37.21
N GLN A 200 16.08 16.40 -36.31
CA GLN A 200 17.50 16.08 -36.54
C GLN A 200 17.77 14.57 -36.60
N GLY A 201 16.74 13.75 -36.39
CA GLY A 201 16.84 12.29 -36.45
C GLY A 201 17.26 11.64 -35.12
N TYR A 202 17.18 12.36 -33.99
CA TYR A 202 17.50 11.81 -32.66
C TYR A 202 16.24 11.28 -31.98
N PRO A 203 16.25 10.04 -31.49
CA PRO A 203 15.15 9.50 -30.71
C PRO A 203 15.12 10.06 -29.27
N SER A 204 13.94 10.11 -28.68
CA SER A 204 13.78 10.37 -27.25
C SER A 204 14.18 9.17 -26.43
N TYR A 205 14.78 9.40 -25.27
CA TYR A 205 15.26 8.33 -24.38
C TYR A 205 14.68 8.49 -22.98
N PHE A 206 14.28 7.37 -22.40
CA PHE A 206 14.01 7.25 -20.98
C PHE A 206 14.94 6.18 -20.40
N PHE A 207 15.85 6.58 -19.53
CA PHE A 207 16.82 5.67 -18.92
C PHE A 207 16.90 5.88 -17.40
N GLU A 208 17.20 4.80 -16.70
CA GLU A 208 17.45 4.78 -15.27
C GLU A 208 18.93 4.58 -15.00
N LEU A 209 19.52 5.49 -14.21
CA LEU A 209 20.87 5.27 -13.67
C LEU A 209 20.71 4.58 -12.31
N ASN A 210 21.20 3.37 -12.18
CA ASN A 210 21.20 2.62 -10.95
C ASN A 210 22.58 2.03 -10.62
N GLU A 211 22.77 1.56 -9.39
CA GLU A 211 24.05 0.97 -8.93
C GLU A 211 24.42 -0.37 -9.58
N ARG A 212 23.56 -0.92 -10.44
CA ARG A 212 23.79 -2.15 -11.20
C ARG A 212 24.10 -1.89 -12.67
N ALA A 213 24.40 -0.65 -13.02
CA ALA A 213 24.75 -0.30 -14.40
C ALA A 213 26.01 -1.07 -14.92
N ASP A 214 26.87 -1.53 -14.00
CA ASP A 214 28.05 -2.31 -14.32
C ASP A 214 27.76 -3.80 -14.59
N ASP A 215 26.55 -4.29 -14.29
CA ASP A 215 26.15 -5.69 -14.50
C ASP A 215 25.48 -5.91 -15.87
N ALA A 216 25.32 -4.86 -16.68
CA ALA A 216 24.77 -4.93 -18.02
C ALA A 216 25.89 -5.12 -19.04
N GLU A 217 26.22 -6.39 -19.39
CA GLU A 217 26.96 -6.77 -20.59
C GLU A 217 26.00 -6.99 -21.77
#